data_f035df2b99c0bc122be456086b62b0bd
#
_entry.id   f035df2b99c0bc122be456086b62b0bd
#
_cell.length_a   1.000
_cell.length_b   1.000
_cell.length_c   1.000
_cell.angle_alpha   90.00
_cell.angle_beta   90.00
_cell.angle_gamma   90.00
#
_symmetry.space_group_name_H-M   'P 1'
#
loop_
_entity.id
_entity.type
_entity.pdbx_description
1 polymer ?
#
loop_
_entity_poly.entity_id
_entity_poly.type
_entity_poly.pdbx_seq_one_letter_code
_entity_poly.pdbx_strand_id
1 'polypeptide(L)'
;MYAWQFQKAQYIAEKNGWTKFSVMQNHYNLLYREDEREMIPFCKDSGVGLAPYSPLAAGRVVRDWSAETARSQTDEVAKSKYDATEAEDRLIVERVAQVAEKHGKSRAQVALAWLWQKGIDSPIVGVTKEKYLDDFVGAFG
;
A
#
# COMPACT_ATOMS: atom_id res chain seq x y z
N MET A 1 1.97 14.84 1.35
CA MET A 1 1.27 16.10 1.74
C MET A 1 0.13 15.75 2.66
N TYR A 2 -0.35 16.70 3.46
CA TYR A 2 -1.53 16.49 4.30
C TYR A 2 -2.83 16.59 3.49
N ALA A 3 -3.90 15.95 3.95
CA ALA A 3 -5.19 15.95 3.27
C ALA A 3 -5.77 17.37 3.08
N TRP A 4 -5.63 18.25 4.10
CA TRP A 4 -6.08 19.64 3.99
C TRP A 4 -5.32 20.45 2.91
N GLN A 5 -4.04 20.13 2.66
CA GLN A 5 -3.26 20.77 1.59
C GLN A 5 -3.76 20.33 0.22
N PHE A 6 -4.06 19.03 0.08
CA PHE A 6 -4.60 18.50 -1.16
C PHE A 6 -6.00 19.04 -1.45
N GLN A 7 -6.86 19.09 -0.43
CA GLN A 7 -8.18 19.72 -0.54
C GLN A 7 -8.07 21.19 -1.00
N LYS A 8 -7.14 21.93 -0.41
CA LYS A 8 -6.89 23.35 -0.79
C LYS A 8 -6.43 23.46 -2.25
N ALA A 9 -5.56 22.56 -2.72
CA ALA A 9 -5.12 22.54 -4.12
C ALA A 9 -6.29 22.25 -5.07
N GLN A 10 -7.15 21.28 -4.77
CA GLN A 10 -8.35 20.97 -5.53
C GLN A 10 -9.31 22.17 -5.60
N TYR A 11 -9.55 22.83 -4.47
CA TYR A 11 -10.40 24.03 -4.41
C TYR A 11 -9.82 25.20 -5.25
N ILE A 12 -8.51 25.44 -5.20
CA ILE A 12 -7.86 26.47 -6.00
C ILE A 12 -8.01 26.17 -7.49
N ALA A 13 -7.78 24.92 -7.89
CA ALA A 13 -7.95 24.50 -9.28
C ALA A 13 -9.40 24.74 -9.75
N GLU A 14 -10.38 24.31 -8.98
CA GLU A 14 -11.80 24.49 -9.29
C GLU A 14 -12.17 25.98 -9.42
N LYS A 15 -11.77 26.80 -8.44
CA LYS A 15 -12.07 28.24 -8.41
C LYS A 15 -11.50 28.99 -9.63
N ASN A 16 -10.38 28.55 -10.16
CA ASN A 16 -9.72 29.21 -11.31
C ASN A 16 -10.00 28.51 -12.64
N GLY A 17 -10.88 27.51 -12.70
CA GLY A 17 -11.15 26.75 -13.90
C GLY A 17 -9.99 25.91 -14.40
N TRP A 18 -9.05 25.54 -13.50
CA TRP A 18 -7.89 24.71 -13.82
C TRP A 18 -8.26 23.22 -13.70
N THR A 19 -7.44 22.36 -14.32
CA THR A 19 -7.56 20.92 -14.18
C THR A 19 -7.31 20.49 -12.74
N LYS A 20 -8.27 19.78 -12.17
CA LYS A 20 -8.11 19.16 -10.84
C LYS A 20 -7.26 17.90 -10.92
N PHE A 21 -6.66 17.52 -9.81
CA PHE A 21 -5.98 16.23 -9.69
C PHE A 21 -7.03 15.11 -9.70
N SER A 22 -6.82 14.10 -10.52
CA SER A 22 -7.74 12.96 -10.66
C SER A 22 -7.29 11.72 -9.88
N VAL A 23 -6.00 11.66 -9.50
CA VAL A 23 -5.43 10.52 -8.78
C VAL A 23 -4.50 11.02 -7.67
N MET A 24 -4.58 10.38 -6.50
CA MET A 24 -3.64 10.53 -5.39
C MET A 24 -2.72 9.31 -5.33
N GLN A 25 -1.40 9.57 -5.40
CA GLN A 25 -0.38 8.57 -5.10
C GLN A 25 0.12 8.75 -3.67
N ASN A 26 -0.32 7.90 -2.78
CA ASN A 26 -0.03 7.96 -1.35
C ASN A 26 0.71 6.71 -0.85
N HIS A 27 1.23 6.74 0.37
CA HIS A 27 1.82 5.58 1.03
C HIS A 27 0.71 4.83 1.78
N TYR A 28 0.39 3.62 1.35
CA TYR A 28 -0.66 2.85 2.02
C TYR A 28 -0.46 1.34 1.84
N ASN A 29 -0.48 0.61 2.94
CA ASN A 29 -0.39 -0.84 3.00
C ASN A 29 -0.83 -1.35 4.38
N LEU A 30 -0.77 -2.65 4.61
CA LEU A 30 -1.17 -3.27 5.88
C LEU A 30 -0.39 -2.77 7.11
N LEU A 31 0.86 -2.33 6.94
CA LEU A 31 1.72 -1.84 8.03
C LEU A 31 1.63 -0.32 8.22
N TYR A 32 1.26 0.44 7.17
CA TYR A 32 1.16 1.89 7.21
C TYR A 32 -0.23 2.34 6.77
N ARG A 33 -1.04 2.79 7.72
CA ARG A 33 -2.47 3.06 7.55
C ARG A 33 -2.90 4.48 7.92
N GLU A 34 -1.96 5.41 8.08
CA GLU A 34 -2.26 6.79 8.53
C GLU A 34 -3.24 7.52 7.61
N ASP A 35 -3.19 7.26 6.31
CA ASP A 35 -4.06 7.92 5.33
C ASP A 35 -5.53 7.48 5.42
N GLU A 36 -5.86 6.43 6.20
CA GLU A 36 -7.25 6.07 6.51
C GLU A 36 -7.95 7.15 7.35
N ARG A 37 -7.21 8.04 8.03
CA ARG A 37 -7.76 9.07 8.88
C ARG A 37 -8.44 10.19 8.09
N GLU A 38 -7.77 10.67 7.01
CA GLU A 38 -8.26 11.83 6.25
C GLU A 38 -8.08 11.70 4.75
N MET A 39 -6.89 11.34 4.25
CA MET A 39 -6.58 11.37 2.81
C MET A 39 -7.48 10.43 2.01
N ILE A 40 -7.61 9.18 2.43
CA ILE A 40 -8.44 8.18 1.73
C ILE A 40 -9.93 8.57 1.78
N PRO A 41 -10.52 8.94 2.93
CA PRO A 41 -11.88 9.45 2.98
C PRO A 41 -12.10 10.66 2.07
N PHE A 42 -11.20 11.63 2.09
CA PHE A 42 -11.28 12.82 1.23
C PHE A 42 -11.23 12.46 -0.26
N CYS A 43 -10.33 11.58 -0.68
CA CYS A 43 -10.24 11.15 -2.08
C CYS A 43 -11.54 10.46 -2.53
N LYS A 44 -12.10 9.58 -1.70
CA LYS A 44 -13.37 8.90 -1.99
C LYS A 44 -14.54 9.88 -2.10
N ASP A 45 -14.65 10.84 -1.19
CA ASP A 45 -15.70 11.86 -1.20
C ASP A 45 -15.61 12.77 -2.43
N SER A 46 -14.40 13.13 -2.84
CA SER A 46 -14.12 14.03 -3.97
C SER A 46 -13.96 13.36 -5.33
N GLY A 47 -14.14 12.03 -5.42
CA GLY A 47 -14.01 11.27 -6.67
C GLY A 47 -12.57 11.22 -7.22
N VAL A 48 -11.56 11.30 -6.34
CA VAL A 48 -10.14 11.18 -6.68
C VAL A 48 -9.72 9.73 -6.55
N GLY A 49 -9.16 9.14 -7.59
CA GLY A 49 -8.64 7.76 -7.60
C GLY A 49 -7.44 7.60 -6.67
N LEU A 50 -7.25 6.39 -6.16
CA LEU A 50 -6.19 6.04 -5.21
C LEU A 50 -5.20 5.06 -5.86
N ALA A 51 -3.94 5.49 -6.02
CA ALA A 51 -2.86 4.68 -6.57
C ALA A 51 -1.66 4.61 -5.61
N PRO A 52 -1.79 3.93 -4.46
CA PRO A 52 -0.75 3.93 -3.44
C PRO A 52 0.51 3.19 -3.89
N TYR A 53 1.66 3.72 -3.45
CA TYR A 53 2.95 3.05 -3.59
C TYR A 53 3.26 2.16 -2.38
N SER A 54 4.21 1.24 -2.56
CA SER A 54 4.66 0.27 -1.55
C SER A 54 3.52 -0.60 -0.96
N PRO A 55 2.63 -1.16 -1.77
CA PRO A 55 1.50 -1.95 -1.28
C PRO A 55 1.93 -3.19 -0.48
N LEU A 56 3.14 -3.70 -0.73
CA LEU A 56 3.73 -4.85 -0.03
C LEU A 56 4.78 -4.44 1.03
N ALA A 57 4.82 -3.17 1.45
CA ALA A 57 5.72 -2.63 2.46
C ALA A 57 7.19 -3.00 2.21
N ALA A 58 7.71 -2.75 0.99
CA ALA A 58 9.06 -3.14 0.56
C ALA A 58 9.35 -4.65 0.72
N GLY A 59 8.32 -5.48 0.64
CA GLY A 59 8.41 -6.94 0.81
C GLY A 59 8.26 -7.42 2.26
N ARG A 60 8.10 -6.54 3.25
CA ARG A 60 7.96 -6.92 4.67
C ARG A 60 6.69 -7.71 4.95
N VAL A 61 5.59 -7.42 4.26
CA VAL A 61 4.33 -8.16 4.41
C VAL A 61 4.39 -9.57 3.85
N VAL A 62 5.25 -9.80 2.84
CA VAL A 62 5.24 -11.05 2.06
C VAL A 62 6.32 -12.04 2.46
N ARG A 63 7.37 -11.61 3.19
CA ARG A 63 8.48 -12.47 3.59
C ARG A 63 8.33 -13.00 5.01
N ASP A 64 9.03 -14.08 5.29
CA ASP A 64 9.30 -14.47 6.66
C ASP A 64 10.40 -13.55 7.25
N TRP A 65 10.16 -12.99 8.43
CA TRP A 65 11.11 -12.06 9.05
C TRP A 65 12.30 -12.75 9.73
N SER A 66 12.27 -14.07 9.83
CA SER A 66 13.44 -14.85 10.22
C SER A 66 14.49 -14.93 9.10
N ALA A 67 14.10 -14.64 7.84
CA ALA A 67 14.98 -14.71 6.67
C ALA A 67 15.50 -13.32 6.29
N GLU A 68 16.80 -13.12 6.39
CA GLU A 68 17.47 -11.93 5.85
C GLU A 68 17.55 -12.01 4.32
N THR A 69 17.37 -10.89 3.66
CA THR A 69 17.54 -10.75 2.22
C THR A 69 18.52 -9.61 1.91
N ALA A 70 19.22 -9.67 0.78
CA ALA A 70 20.11 -8.60 0.36
C ALA A 70 19.41 -7.22 0.37
N ARG A 71 18.14 -7.16 -0.05
CA ARG A 71 17.34 -5.94 -0.02
C ARG A 71 17.03 -5.45 1.41
N SER A 72 16.77 -6.36 2.35
CA SER A 72 16.50 -5.97 3.75
C SER A 72 17.72 -5.36 4.43
N GLN A 73 18.91 -5.71 3.97
CA GLN A 73 20.16 -5.17 4.51
C GLN A 73 20.53 -3.81 3.92
N THR A 74 20.12 -3.51 2.67
CA THR A 74 20.57 -2.32 1.92
C THR A 74 19.50 -1.25 1.71
N ASP A 75 18.20 -1.54 1.93
CA ASP A 75 17.09 -0.59 1.69
C ASP A 75 16.89 0.33 2.90
N GLU A 76 17.70 1.39 2.99
CA GLU A 76 17.63 2.37 4.08
C GLU A 76 16.27 3.10 4.14
N VAL A 77 15.58 3.27 3.00
CA VAL A 77 14.24 3.87 2.96
C VAL A 77 13.21 2.96 3.63
N ALA A 78 13.29 1.65 3.38
CA ALA A 78 12.41 0.69 4.05
C ALA A 78 12.70 0.62 5.56
N LYS A 79 13.97 0.65 5.95
CA LYS A 79 14.37 0.68 7.37
C LYS A 79 13.79 1.91 8.08
N SER A 80 13.99 3.10 7.53
CA SER A 80 13.48 4.34 8.13
C SER A 80 11.96 4.39 8.29
N LYS A 81 11.22 3.63 7.46
CA LYS A 81 9.75 3.60 7.50
C LYS A 81 9.17 2.58 8.46
N TYR A 82 9.84 1.45 8.67
CA TYR A 82 9.21 0.28 9.31
C TYR A 82 9.99 -0.28 10.51
N ASP A 83 11.28 0.06 10.72
CA ASP A 83 12.04 -0.56 11.81
C ASP A 83 11.56 -0.13 13.20
N ALA A 84 11.02 1.10 13.30
CA ALA A 84 10.51 1.61 14.57
C ALA A 84 9.24 0.88 15.07
N THR A 85 8.51 0.20 14.20
CA THR A 85 7.25 -0.51 14.48
C THR A 85 7.38 -2.03 14.31
N GLU A 86 8.60 -2.55 14.30
CA GLU A 86 8.85 -3.97 13.98
C GLU A 86 8.08 -4.94 14.86
N ALA A 87 7.96 -4.67 16.15
CA ALA A 87 7.29 -5.55 17.10
C ALA A 87 5.79 -5.66 16.82
N GLU A 88 5.13 -4.53 16.55
CA GLU A 88 3.71 -4.46 16.21
C GLU A 88 3.45 -5.01 14.81
N ASP A 89 4.32 -4.68 13.86
CA ASP A 89 4.23 -5.12 12.47
C ASP A 89 4.34 -6.64 12.34
N ARG A 90 5.13 -7.29 13.20
CA ARG A 90 5.28 -8.74 13.23
C ARG A 90 3.94 -9.46 13.41
N LEU A 91 3.09 -8.99 14.31
CA LEU A 91 1.76 -9.57 14.54
C LEU A 91 0.87 -9.46 13.28
N ILE A 92 0.97 -8.34 12.56
CA ILE A 92 0.24 -8.14 11.32
C ILE A 92 0.71 -9.13 10.25
N VAL A 93 2.03 -9.27 10.09
CA VAL A 93 2.65 -10.18 9.10
C VAL A 93 2.32 -11.65 9.40
N GLU A 94 2.34 -12.05 10.67
CA GLU A 94 1.91 -13.38 11.10
C GLU A 94 0.44 -13.63 10.75
N ARG A 95 -0.44 -12.64 10.94
CA ARG A 95 -1.84 -12.75 10.56
C ARG A 95 -2.04 -12.87 9.05
N VAL A 96 -1.28 -12.13 8.26
CA VAL A 96 -1.27 -12.27 6.79
C VAL A 96 -0.87 -13.70 6.39
N ALA A 97 0.15 -14.28 7.04
CA ALA A 97 0.57 -15.65 6.78
C ALA A 97 -0.56 -16.66 7.07
N GLN A 98 -1.24 -16.55 8.21
CA GLN A 98 -2.37 -17.41 8.57
C GLN A 98 -3.53 -17.31 7.57
N VAL A 99 -3.86 -16.10 7.13
CA VAL A 99 -4.91 -15.89 6.12
C VAL A 99 -4.49 -16.50 4.78
N ALA A 100 -3.24 -16.30 4.36
CA ALA A 100 -2.70 -16.86 3.13
C ALA A 100 -2.77 -18.40 3.13
N GLU A 101 -2.33 -19.03 4.20
CA GLU A 101 -2.41 -20.49 4.38
C GLU A 101 -3.85 -21.00 4.33
N LYS A 102 -4.75 -20.35 5.09
CA LYS A 102 -6.18 -20.72 5.13
C LYS A 102 -6.83 -20.72 3.74
N HIS A 103 -6.44 -19.80 2.87
CA HIS A 103 -7.02 -19.63 1.54
C HIS A 103 -6.19 -20.26 0.41
N GLY A 104 -5.05 -20.90 0.71
CA GLY A 104 -4.14 -21.45 -0.30
C GLY A 104 -3.60 -20.39 -1.26
N LYS A 105 -3.43 -19.16 -0.80
CA LYS A 105 -2.95 -18.01 -1.56
C LYS A 105 -1.58 -17.55 -1.05
N SER A 106 -0.86 -16.77 -1.87
CA SER A 106 0.38 -16.13 -1.38
C SER A 106 0.08 -14.96 -0.43
N ARG A 107 1.06 -14.60 0.42
CA ARG A 107 0.96 -13.40 1.27
C ARG A 107 0.80 -12.12 0.43
N ALA A 108 1.41 -12.08 -0.77
CA ALA A 108 1.27 -10.96 -1.68
C ALA A 108 -0.16 -10.82 -2.19
N GLN A 109 -0.79 -11.93 -2.59
CA GLN A 109 -2.19 -11.95 -3.01
C GLN A 109 -3.12 -11.47 -1.90
N VAL A 110 -2.92 -11.93 -0.66
CA VAL A 110 -3.71 -11.48 0.50
C VAL A 110 -3.54 -9.97 0.74
N ALA A 111 -2.32 -9.45 0.67
CA ALA A 111 -2.05 -8.03 0.89
C ALA A 111 -2.68 -7.15 -0.21
N LEU A 112 -2.61 -7.57 -1.47
CA LEU A 112 -3.22 -6.86 -2.59
C LEU A 112 -4.75 -6.95 -2.55
N ALA A 113 -5.32 -8.11 -2.27
CA ALA A 113 -6.76 -8.29 -2.12
C ALA A 113 -7.33 -7.41 -0.99
N TRP A 114 -6.59 -7.28 0.13
CA TRP A 114 -6.97 -6.37 1.21
C TRP A 114 -7.04 -4.90 0.74
N LEU A 115 -6.10 -4.43 -0.09
CA LEU A 115 -6.13 -3.08 -0.64
C LEU A 115 -7.39 -2.85 -1.49
N TRP A 116 -7.75 -3.79 -2.36
CA TRP A 116 -8.98 -3.67 -3.16
C TRP A 116 -10.23 -3.69 -2.28
N GLN A 117 -10.28 -4.50 -1.23
CA GLN A 117 -11.37 -4.48 -0.25
C GLN A 117 -11.49 -3.12 0.47
N LYS A 118 -10.38 -2.38 0.60
CA LYS A 118 -10.37 -1.01 1.11
C LYS A 118 -10.78 0.03 0.07
N GLY A 119 -11.10 -0.37 -1.15
CA GLY A 119 -11.50 0.52 -2.24
C GLY A 119 -10.33 1.30 -2.82
N ILE A 120 -9.18 0.66 -2.92
CA ILE A 120 -8.01 1.18 -3.64
C ILE A 120 -8.14 0.80 -5.12
N ASP A 121 -7.97 1.78 -6.02
CA ASP A 121 -8.18 1.57 -7.45
C ASP A 121 -7.00 0.89 -8.13
N SER A 122 -5.76 1.35 -7.86
CA SER A 122 -4.58 0.92 -8.60
C SER A 122 -3.31 0.89 -7.74
N PRO A 123 -3.09 -0.17 -6.93
CA PRO A 123 -1.84 -0.32 -6.19
C PRO A 123 -0.62 -0.39 -7.12
N ILE A 124 0.44 0.38 -6.83
CA ILE A 124 1.67 0.40 -7.63
C ILE A 124 2.61 -0.68 -7.13
N VAL A 125 2.73 -1.76 -7.87
CA VAL A 125 3.63 -2.88 -7.56
C VAL A 125 4.90 -2.85 -8.42
N GLY A 126 6.05 -3.16 -7.80
CA GLY A 126 7.32 -3.36 -8.51
C GLY A 126 7.68 -4.84 -8.57
N VAL A 127 8.06 -5.33 -9.74
CA VAL A 127 8.48 -6.72 -9.96
C VAL A 127 9.88 -6.77 -10.56
N THR A 128 10.68 -7.75 -10.11
CA THR A 128 12.01 -8.03 -10.65
C THR A 128 12.08 -9.38 -11.39
N LYS A 129 11.00 -10.17 -11.32
CA LYS A 129 10.87 -11.48 -11.98
C LYS A 129 9.43 -11.66 -12.42
N GLU A 130 9.24 -12.26 -13.60
CA GLU A 130 7.94 -12.54 -14.21
C GLU A 130 6.98 -13.29 -13.27
N LYS A 131 7.47 -14.32 -12.59
CA LYS A 131 6.67 -15.10 -11.64
C LYS A 131 6.00 -14.27 -10.53
N TYR A 132 6.56 -13.11 -10.19
CA TYR A 132 5.92 -12.22 -9.20
C TYR A 132 4.77 -11.44 -9.81
N LEU A 133 4.82 -11.15 -11.12
CA LEU A 133 3.70 -10.54 -11.82
C LEU A 133 2.51 -11.50 -11.87
N ASP A 134 2.75 -12.75 -12.24
CA ASP A 134 1.72 -13.80 -12.26
C ASP A 134 1.08 -13.98 -10.88
N ASP A 135 1.91 -14.00 -9.83
CA ASP A 135 1.43 -14.09 -8.44
C ASP A 135 0.53 -12.89 -8.08
N PHE A 136 0.91 -11.67 -8.46
CA PHE A 136 0.12 -10.48 -8.16
C PHE A 136 -1.20 -10.43 -8.94
N VAL A 137 -1.19 -10.83 -10.20
CA VAL A 137 -2.42 -10.96 -11.02
C VAL A 137 -3.36 -12.01 -10.40
N GLY A 138 -2.84 -13.09 -9.84
CA GLY A 138 -3.61 -14.10 -9.13
C GLY A 138 -4.36 -13.60 -7.88
N ALA A 139 -4.12 -12.37 -7.44
CA ALA A 139 -4.86 -11.75 -6.34
C ALA A 139 -6.29 -11.30 -6.74
N PHE A 140 -6.61 -11.25 -8.03
CA PHE A 140 -7.96 -10.93 -8.53
C PHE A 140 -8.92 -12.13 -8.51
N GLY A 141 -8.44 -13.36 -8.22
CA GLY A 141 -9.21 -14.60 -8.31
C GLY A 141 -9.65 -15.20 -6.93
#